data_5b4041d623a7adaea4526e866b3884e9
#
_entry.id   5b4041d623a7adaea4526e866b3884e9
#
_cell.length_a   1.000
_cell.length_b   1.000
_cell.length_c   1.000
_cell.angle_alpha   90.00
_cell.angle_beta   90.00
_cell.angle_gamma   90.00
#
_symmetry.space_group_name_H-M   'P 1'
#
loop_
_entity.id
_entity.type
_entity.pdbx_description
1 polymer ?
#
loop_
_entity_poly.entity_id
_entity_poly.type
_entity_poly.pdbx_seq_one_letter_code
_entity_poly.pdbx_strand_id
1 'polypeptide(L)'
;DLDADVVPFLMAAINTKNVHRSNFLMGHPWGTDFQYDEMSVVVPGTPTDFTALLAGAPKPGEGPSEAERASGSYDLLFIGIAADGRQVRVSVRGDLDPGYGSTAKMLAEAAVCLVKESPDVPGGVWTPGAAMRGRLIARLQANAGLSFTVES
;
A
#
# COMPACT_ATOMS: atom_id res chain seq x y z
N ASP A 1 -13.47 -9.46 -12.27
CA ASP A 1 -12.41 -10.46 -12.39
C ASP A 1 -11.23 -9.84 -13.13
N LEU A 2 -10.02 -10.17 -12.70
CA LEU A 2 -8.79 -9.78 -13.36
C LEU A 2 -8.42 -10.93 -14.32
N ASP A 3 -8.23 -10.63 -15.61
CA ASP A 3 -7.76 -11.61 -16.60
C ASP A 3 -6.22 -11.71 -16.51
N ALA A 4 -5.74 -12.25 -15.40
CA ALA A 4 -4.31 -12.42 -15.13
C ALA A 4 -4.08 -13.55 -14.13
N ASP A 5 -2.99 -14.27 -14.29
CA ASP A 5 -2.51 -15.22 -13.30
C ASP A 5 -2.00 -14.46 -12.07
N VAL A 6 -2.35 -14.93 -10.89
CA VAL A 6 -1.94 -14.33 -9.62
C VAL A 6 -1.35 -15.37 -8.67
N VAL A 7 -0.45 -14.93 -7.82
CA VAL A 7 0.15 -15.73 -6.73
C VAL A 7 -0.01 -14.99 -5.41
N PRO A 8 0.03 -15.68 -4.26
CA PRO A 8 -0.02 -15.03 -2.95
C PRO A 8 1.07 -13.96 -2.79
N PHE A 9 0.70 -12.77 -2.30
CA PHE A 9 1.66 -11.72 -2.04
C PHE A 9 2.36 -11.95 -0.69
N LEU A 10 3.69 -11.85 -0.71
CA LEU A 10 4.53 -12.13 0.47
C LEU A 10 4.11 -11.33 1.71
N MET A 11 3.80 -10.05 1.53
CA MET A 11 3.46 -9.15 2.64
C MET A 11 1.99 -9.23 3.06
N ALA A 12 1.16 -10.02 2.39
CA ALA A 12 -0.27 -10.15 2.70
C ALA A 12 -0.52 -10.50 4.17
N ALA A 13 0.30 -11.39 4.76
CA ALA A 13 0.19 -11.80 6.16
C ALA A 13 0.36 -10.64 7.17
N ILE A 14 1.08 -9.59 6.80
CA ILE A 14 1.29 -8.38 7.62
C ILE A 14 0.28 -7.30 7.22
N ASN A 15 0.10 -7.05 5.93
CA ASN A 15 -0.76 -6.00 5.41
C ASN A 15 -2.22 -6.22 5.78
N THR A 16 -2.70 -7.46 5.67
CA THR A 16 -4.06 -7.86 6.09
C THR A 16 -4.36 -7.43 7.52
N LYS A 17 -3.43 -7.67 8.45
CA LYS A 17 -3.58 -7.24 9.85
C LYS A 17 -3.68 -5.72 9.99
N ASN A 18 -2.89 -4.97 9.23
CA ASN A 18 -2.91 -3.51 9.24
C ASN A 18 -4.21 -2.94 8.67
N VAL A 19 -4.73 -3.55 7.61
CA VAL A 19 -6.02 -3.15 6.99
C VAL A 19 -7.18 -3.42 7.95
N HIS A 20 -7.26 -4.63 8.53
CA HIS A 20 -8.28 -4.95 9.53
C HIS A 20 -8.15 -4.08 10.79
N ARG A 21 -6.92 -3.79 11.24
CA ARG A 21 -6.68 -2.86 12.34
C ARG A 21 -7.19 -1.46 12.02
N SER A 22 -7.01 -0.99 10.78
CA SER A 22 -7.53 0.31 10.33
C SER A 22 -9.06 0.33 10.36
N ASN A 23 -9.72 -0.72 9.85
CA ASN A 23 -11.17 -0.85 9.89
C ASN A 23 -11.70 -0.79 11.34
N PHE A 24 -11.08 -1.55 12.25
CA PHE A 24 -11.43 -1.52 13.67
C PHE A 24 -11.28 -0.13 14.30
N LEU A 25 -10.12 0.51 14.11
CA LEU A 25 -9.82 1.83 14.70
C LEU A 25 -10.75 2.93 14.19
N MET A 26 -11.30 2.78 13.00
CA MET A 26 -12.27 3.71 12.42
C MET A 26 -13.73 3.42 12.79
N GLY A 27 -13.99 2.37 13.58
CA GLY A 27 -15.35 1.98 13.97
C GLY A 27 -16.06 1.12 12.91
N HIS A 28 -15.32 0.33 12.16
CA HIS A 28 -15.80 -0.61 11.14
C HIS A 28 -16.59 0.02 9.97
N PRO A 29 -16.07 1.07 9.31
CA PRO A 29 -16.78 1.68 8.18
C PRO A 29 -16.96 0.72 7.00
N TRP A 30 -16.19 -0.37 6.92
CA TRP A 30 -16.27 -1.41 5.90
C TRP A 30 -17.05 -2.66 6.36
N GLY A 31 -17.69 -2.60 7.52
CA GLY A 31 -18.38 -3.74 8.16
C GLY A 31 -17.47 -4.53 9.10
N THR A 32 -18.10 -5.29 10.01
CA THR A 32 -17.41 -6.20 10.93
C THR A 32 -17.06 -7.54 10.28
N ASP A 33 -17.69 -7.86 9.16
CA ASP A 33 -17.53 -9.03 8.30
C ASP A 33 -16.64 -8.75 7.08
N PHE A 34 -16.04 -7.56 7.02
CA PHE A 34 -15.10 -7.16 5.96
C PHE A 34 -13.96 -8.18 5.82
N GLN A 35 -13.73 -8.61 4.59
CA GLN A 35 -12.64 -9.49 4.21
C GLN A 35 -11.65 -8.74 3.31
N TYR A 36 -10.38 -9.03 3.47
CA TYR A 36 -9.30 -8.44 2.69
C TYR A 36 -8.21 -9.47 2.40
N ASP A 37 -7.74 -9.50 1.18
CA ASP A 37 -6.61 -10.33 0.75
C ASP A 37 -5.77 -9.59 -0.28
N GLU A 38 -4.55 -10.07 -0.53
CA GLU A 38 -3.59 -9.49 -1.48
C GLU A 38 -2.94 -10.58 -2.32
N MET A 39 -2.85 -10.31 -3.61
CA MET A 39 -2.18 -11.17 -4.58
C MET A 39 -1.19 -10.36 -5.40
N SER A 40 -0.16 -11.02 -5.92
CA SER A 40 0.74 -10.46 -6.93
C SER A 40 0.36 -11.00 -8.30
N VAL A 41 0.28 -10.12 -9.29
CA VAL A 41 0.14 -10.50 -10.69
C VAL A 41 1.44 -11.16 -11.15
N VAL A 42 1.34 -12.29 -11.83
CA VAL A 42 2.51 -12.98 -12.40
C VAL A 42 3.00 -12.21 -13.61
N VAL A 43 4.23 -11.71 -13.51
CA VAL A 43 4.91 -11.07 -14.64
C VAL A 43 5.93 -12.07 -15.21
N PRO A 44 5.88 -12.40 -16.52
CA PRO A 44 6.83 -13.31 -17.12
C PRO A 44 8.29 -12.91 -16.85
N GLY A 45 9.09 -13.87 -16.36
CA GLY A 45 10.51 -13.66 -16.02
C GLY A 45 10.76 -13.11 -14.61
N THR A 46 9.73 -12.80 -13.84
CA THR A 46 9.88 -12.39 -12.43
C THR A 46 9.76 -13.61 -11.51
N PRO A 47 10.68 -13.80 -10.54
CA PRO A 47 10.54 -14.85 -9.53
C PRO A 47 9.26 -14.69 -8.74
N THR A 48 8.49 -15.77 -8.59
CA THR A 48 7.24 -15.79 -7.81
C THR A 48 7.39 -16.52 -6.49
N ASP A 49 8.49 -17.24 -6.29
CA ASP A 49 8.75 -17.92 -5.03
C ASP A 49 9.62 -17.09 -4.07
N PHE A 50 9.34 -17.23 -2.79
CA PHE A 50 10.00 -16.47 -1.73
C PHE A 50 11.50 -16.73 -1.64
N THR A 51 11.95 -17.97 -1.93
CA THR A 51 13.35 -18.35 -1.83
C THR A 51 14.18 -17.62 -2.89
N ALA A 52 13.67 -17.51 -4.11
CA ALA A 52 14.31 -16.78 -5.19
C ALA A 52 14.35 -15.26 -4.92
N LEU A 53 13.28 -14.71 -4.36
CA LEU A 53 13.23 -13.30 -3.93
C LEU A 53 14.28 -13.01 -2.85
N LEU A 54 14.41 -13.86 -1.84
CA LEU A 54 15.41 -13.71 -0.78
C LEU A 54 16.86 -13.87 -1.28
N ALA A 55 17.09 -14.76 -2.24
CA ALA A 55 18.41 -14.97 -2.81
C ALA A 55 18.96 -13.73 -3.53
N GLY A 56 18.08 -12.91 -4.09
CA GLY A 56 18.42 -11.63 -4.73
C GLY A 56 18.40 -10.41 -3.79
N ALA A 57 18.05 -10.59 -2.51
CA ALA A 57 17.93 -9.47 -1.59
C ALA A 57 19.32 -8.87 -1.26
N PRO A 58 19.43 -7.53 -1.15
CA PRO A 58 20.67 -6.89 -0.71
C PRO A 58 21.03 -7.32 0.71
N LYS A 59 22.32 -7.30 1.01
CA LYS A 59 22.80 -7.59 2.37
C LYS A 59 22.31 -6.52 3.35
N PRO A 60 22.25 -6.85 4.67
CA PRO A 60 21.92 -5.86 5.69
C PRO A 60 22.82 -4.62 5.60
N GLY A 61 22.21 -3.43 5.53
CA GLY A 61 22.92 -2.15 5.34
C GLY A 61 23.17 -1.77 3.88
N GLU A 62 22.86 -2.65 2.92
CA GLU A 62 22.89 -2.37 1.50
C GLU A 62 21.44 -2.17 0.98
N GLY A 63 21.30 -1.52 -0.17
CA GLY A 63 20.01 -1.29 -0.82
C GLY A 63 20.21 -1.11 -2.32
N PRO A 64 19.14 -0.86 -3.08
CA PRO A 64 19.22 -0.56 -4.49
C PRO A 64 20.01 0.74 -4.71
N SER A 65 20.71 0.82 -5.82
CA SER A 65 21.40 2.05 -6.25
C SER A 65 20.43 3.23 -6.42
N GLU A 66 20.95 4.44 -6.49
CA GLU A 66 20.14 5.62 -6.75
C GLU A 66 19.39 5.52 -8.09
N ALA A 67 20.06 5.00 -9.12
CA ALA A 67 19.45 4.81 -10.43
C ALA A 67 18.30 3.79 -10.40
N GLU A 68 18.46 2.68 -9.70
CA GLU A 68 17.39 1.68 -9.54
C GLU A 68 16.20 2.26 -8.76
N ARG A 69 16.44 3.02 -7.69
CA ARG A 69 15.37 3.69 -6.95
C ARG A 69 14.62 4.70 -7.79
N ALA A 70 15.34 5.46 -8.62
CA ALA A 70 14.75 6.49 -9.48
C ALA A 70 13.99 5.92 -10.68
N SER A 71 14.39 4.76 -11.20
CA SER A 71 13.74 4.11 -12.34
C SER A 71 12.60 3.16 -11.96
N GLY A 72 12.43 2.89 -10.66
CA GLY A 72 11.37 2.01 -10.18
C GLY A 72 9.98 2.65 -10.27
N SER A 73 8.98 1.81 -10.29
CA SER A 73 7.56 2.22 -10.21
C SER A 73 6.72 1.04 -9.71
N TYR A 74 5.50 1.31 -9.31
CA TYR A 74 4.54 0.26 -8.96
C TYR A 74 3.11 0.69 -9.26
N ASP A 75 2.27 -0.31 -9.45
CA ASP A 75 0.83 -0.16 -9.68
C ASP A 75 0.08 -1.18 -8.83
N LEU A 76 -0.85 -0.71 -8.01
CA LEU A 76 -1.70 -1.52 -7.16
C LEU A 76 -3.15 -1.33 -7.59
N LEU A 77 -3.84 -2.42 -7.92
CA LEU A 77 -5.27 -2.42 -8.18
C LEU A 77 -6.03 -2.94 -6.96
N PHE A 78 -6.89 -2.11 -6.42
CA PHE A 78 -7.84 -2.49 -5.38
C PHE A 78 -9.20 -2.78 -6.01
N ILE A 79 -9.79 -3.93 -5.69
CA ILE A 79 -11.13 -4.33 -6.14
C ILE A 79 -12.00 -4.50 -4.89
N GLY A 80 -12.91 -3.57 -4.67
CA GLY A 80 -13.92 -3.67 -3.63
C GLY A 80 -15.16 -4.36 -4.19
N ILE A 81 -15.68 -5.37 -3.48
CA ILE A 81 -16.87 -6.13 -3.87
C ILE A 81 -17.90 -6.02 -2.74
N ALA A 82 -19.05 -5.44 -3.03
CA ALA A 82 -20.16 -5.36 -2.10
C ALA A 82 -20.98 -6.66 -2.07
N ALA A 83 -21.73 -6.87 -0.99
CA ALA A 83 -22.57 -8.07 -0.83
C ALA A 83 -23.63 -8.26 -1.94
N ASP A 84 -24.04 -7.17 -2.58
CA ASP A 84 -24.96 -7.19 -3.73
C ASP A 84 -24.26 -7.40 -5.09
N GLY A 85 -22.94 -7.63 -5.09
CA GLY A 85 -22.13 -7.89 -6.28
C GLY A 85 -21.64 -6.62 -7.00
N ARG A 86 -21.97 -5.41 -6.54
CA ARG A 86 -21.38 -4.18 -7.07
C ARG A 86 -19.90 -4.15 -6.80
N GLN A 87 -19.14 -3.66 -7.77
CA GLN A 87 -17.70 -3.54 -7.67
C GLN A 87 -17.25 -2.08 -7.80
N VAL A 88 -16.17 -1.75 -7.13
CA VAL A 88 -15.42 -0.52 -7.34
C VAL A 88 -13.95 -0.89 -7.53
N ARG A 89 -13.29 -0.23 -8.46
CA ARG A 89 -11.85 -0.42 -8.73
C ARG A 89 -11.12 0.89 -8.46
N VAL A 90 -9.99 0.78 -7.77
CA VAL A 90 -9.12 1.93 -7.46
C VAL A 90 -7.70 1.53 -7.76
N SER A 91 -7.01 2.29 -8.60
CA SER A 91 -5.57 2.15 -8.80
C SER A 91 -4.80 3.11 -7.91
N VAL A 92 -3.67 2.62 -7.39
CA VAL A 92 -2.69 3.41 -6.66
C VAL A 92 -1.33 3.19 -7.32
N ARG A 93 -0.72 4.27 -7.81
CA ARG A 93 0.57 4.20 -8.51
C ARG A 93 1.60 5.06 -7.81
N GLY A 94 2.84 4.60 -7.85
CA GLY A 94 4.00 5.36 -7.39
C GLY A 94 5.08 5.44 -8.47
N ASP A 95 5.78 6.56 -8.50
CA ASP A 95 6.76 6.96 -9.52
C ASP A 95 8.20 6.56 -9.19
N LEU A 96 8.43 5.88 -8.07
CA LEU A 96 9.73 5.39 -7.59
C LEU A 96 9.63 3.95 -7.15
N ASP A 97 10.78 3.32 -6.86
CA ASP A 97 10.79 1.98 -6.31
C ASP A 97 9.98 1.90 -5.00
N PRO A 98 9.19 0.82 -4.83
CA PRO A 98 8.31 0.69 -3.68
C PRO A 98 9.05 0.42 -2.36
N GLY A 99 10.27 -0.15 -2.43
CA GLY A 99 10.99 -0.59 -1.25
C GLY A 99 11.63 0.55 -0.46
N TYR A 100 12.24 1.50 -1.15
CA TYR A 100 13.03 2.57 -0.54
C TYR A 100 12.63 3.96 -1.03
N GLY A 101 12.60 4.21 -2.33
CA GLY A 101 12.39 5.54 -2.89
C GLY A 101 11.03 6.11 -2.53
N SER A 102 9.97 5.41 -2.89
CA SER A 102 8.59 5.80 -2.59
C SER A 102 8.29 5.71 -1.09
N THR A 103 8.74 4.64 -0.42
CA THR A 103 8.51 4.44 1.01
C THR A 103 9.13 5.56 1.85
N ALA A 104 10.33 6.04 1.52
CA ALA A 104 10.97 7.15 2.25
C ALA A 104 10.13 8.44 2.16
N LYS A 105 9.60 8.77 0.97
CA LYS A 105 8.72 9.92 0.79
C LYS A 105 7.39 9.74 1.56
N MET A 106 6.76 8.57 1.45
CA MET A 106 5.51 8.27 2.17
C MET A 106 5.69 8.40 3.68
N LEU A 107 6.79 7.88 4.22
CA LEU A 107 7.09 7.97 5.66
C LEU A 107 7.29 9.42 6.11
N ALA A 108 8.04 10.21 5.34
CA ALA A 108 8.26 11.62 5.63
C ALA A 108 6.94 12.41 5.61
N GLU A 109 6.11 12.21 4.58
CA GLU A 109 4.81 12.88 4.46
C GLU A 109 3.83 12.42 5.55
N ALA A 110 3.84 11.16 5.95
CA ALA A 110 3.05 10.68 7.08
C ALA A 110 3.47 11.34 8.39
N ALA A 111 4.77 11.49 8.65
CA ALA A 111 5.26 12.19 9.83
C ALA A 111 4.83 13.66 9.87
N VAL A 112 4.98 14.37 8.75
CA VAL A 112 4.55 15.78 8.63
C VAL A 112 3.03 15.90 8.78
N CYS A 113 2.25 15.02 8.16
CA CYS A 113 0.79 14.98 8.28
C CYS A 113 0.35 14.78 9.74
N LEU A 114 0.97 13.84 10.42
CA LEU A 114 0.63 13.56 11.81
C LEU A 114 0.88 14.78 12.72
N VAL A 115 2.03 15.44 12.56
CA VAL A 115 2.45 16.55 13.42
C VAL A 115 1.70 17.85 13.10
N LYS A 116 1.48 18.14 11.82
CA LYS A 116 0.97 19.45 11.40
C LYS A 116 -0.52 19.48 11.11
N GLU A 117 -1.09 18.36 10.68
CA GLU A 117 -2.45 18.34 10.13
C GLU A 117 -3.40 17.40 10.87
N SER A 118 -2.92 16.73 11.93
CA SER A 118 -3.71 15.73 12.64
C SER A 118 -3.76 15.98 14.17
N PRO A 119 -4.08 17.20 14.63
CA PRO A 119 -4.10 17.54 16.06
C PRO A 119 -5.25 16.85 16.82
N ASP A 120 -6.22 16.34 16.10
CA ASP A 120 -7.42 15.64 16.59
C ASP A 120 -7.18 14.14 16.86
N VAL A 121 -6.02 13.60 16.47
CA VAL A 121 -5.70 12.18 16.70
C VAL A 121 -5.28 12.00 18.17
N PRO A 122 -6.03 11.22 18.96
CA PRO A 122 -5.68 10.99 20.34
C PRO A 122 -4.42 10.14 20.49
N GLY A 123 -3.77 10.20 21.65
CA GLY A 123 -2.64 9.33 21.97
C GLY A 123 -3.02 7.86 21.84
N GLY A 124 -2.06 7.04 21.38
CA GLY A 124 -2.28 5.61 21.20
C GLY A 124 -1.46 5.02 20.05
N VAL A 125 -1.77 3.78 19.71
CA VAL A 125 -1.15 3.06 18.59
C VAL A 125 -2.15 3.02 17.43
N TRP A 126 -1.87 3.77 16.39
CA TRP A 126 -2.71 3.98 15.22
C TRP A 126 -2.04 3.47 13.95
N THR A 127 -2.84 2.99 13.01
CA THR A 127 -2.39 2.84 11.63
C THR A 127 -2.46 4.20 10.92
N PRO A 128 -1.54 4.52 9.97
CA PRO A 128 -1.56 5.79 9.26
C PRO A 128 -2.91 6.09 8.58
N GLY A 129 -3.51 5.06 7.96
CA GLY A 129 -4.81 5.19 7.31
C GLY A 129 -5.93 5.59 8.28
N ALA A 130 -5.97 4.99 9.48
CA ALA A 130 -6.98 5.32 10.47
C ALA A 130 -6.74 6.70 11.12
N ALA A 131 -5.48 7.06 11.38
CA ALA A 131 -5.13 8.32 12.01
C ALA A 131 -5.32 9.53 11.09
N MET A 132 -4.85 9.45 9.86
CA MET A 132 -4.71 10.62 8.98
C MET A 132 -5.69 10.65 7.80
N ARG A 133 -6.22 9.48 7.39
CA ARG A 133 -7.29 9.35 6.39
C ARG A 133 -6.99 10.17 5.10
N GLY A 134 -7.96 10.91 4.60
CA GLY A 134 -7.84 11.74 3.39
C GLY A 134 -6.76 12.81 3.45
N ARG A 135 -6.37 13.28 4.64
CA ARG A 135 -5.25 14.22 4.80
C ARG A 135 -3.94 13.63 4.29
N LEU A 136 -3.67 12.37 4.66
CA LEU A 136 -2.48 11.68 4.17
C LEU A 136 -2.54 11.45 2.66
N ILE A 137 -3.68 11.02 2.12
CA ILE A 137 -3.86 10.83 0.67
C ILE A 137 -3.52 12.12 -0.08
N ALA A 138 -4.08 13.26 0.33
CA ALA A 138 -3.81 14.55 -0.30
C ALA A 138 -2.31 14.91 -0.29
N ARG A 139 -1.61 14.66 0.83
CA ARG A 139 -0.17 14.90 0.92
C ARG A 139 0.64 13.97 0.03
N LEU A 140 0.30 12.69 0.01
CA LEU A 140 1.00 11.70 -0.82
C LEU A 140 0.88 12.04 -2.31
N GLN A 141 -0.29 12.51 -2.76
CA GLN A 141 -0.48 13.00 -4.12
C GLN A 141 0.32 14.27 -4.42
N ALA A 142 0.35 15.21 -3.48
CA ALA A 142 1.02 16.49 -3.70
C ALA A 142 2.55 16.40 -3.66
N ASN A 143 3.12 15.51 -2.82
CA ASN A 143 4.54 15.59 -2.45
C ASN A 143 5.31 14.26 -2.61
N ALA A 144 4.63 13.13 -2.73
CA ALA A 144 5.28 11.82 -2.71
C ALA A 144 5.25 11.08 -4.07
N GLY A 145 4.68 11.69 -5.10
CA GLY A 145 4.60 11.07 -6.43
C GLY A 145 3.59 9.94 -6.54
N LEU A 146 2.60 9.89 -5.63
CA LEU A 146 1.53 8.91 -5.69
C LEU A 146 0.30 9.44 -6.43
N SER A 147 -0.41 8.56 -7.12
CA SER A 147 -1.74 8.82 -7.65
C SER A 147 -2.74 7.82 -7.12
N PHE A 148 -3.98 8.27 -6.87
CA PHE A 148 -5.11 7.45 -6.45
C PHE A 148 -6.25 7.74 -7.42
N THR A 149 -6.69 6.73 -8.16
CA THR A 149 -7.68 6.90 -9.23
C THR A 149 -8.79 5.86 -9.11
N VAL A 150 -10.03 6.32 -9.06
CA VAL A 150 -11.18 5.42 -9.21
C VAL A 150 -11.29 5.09 -10.69
N GLU A 151 -11.23 3.81 -11.02
CA GLU A 151 -11.38 3.34 -12.38
C GLU A 151 -12.88 3.21 -12.73
N SER A 152 -13.23 3.60 -13.93
CA SER A 152 -14.61 3.54 -14.43
C SER A 152 -14.94 2.17 -15.01
#